data_6122287d2f4ef275f339412ae1c8b853
#
_entry.id   6122287d2f4ef275f339412ae1c8b853
#
_cell.length_a   1.000
_cell.length_b   1.000
_cell.length_c   1.000
_cell.angle_alpha   90.00
_cell.angle_beta   90.00
_cell.angle_gamma   90.00
#
_symmetry.space_group_name_H-M   'P 1'
#
loop_
_entity.id
_entity.type
_entity.pdbx_description
1 polymer ?
#
loop_
_entity_poly.entity_id
_entity_poly.type
_entity_poly.pdbx_seq_one_letter_code
_entity_poly.pdbx_strand_id
1 'polypeptide(L)'
;MNILPIHQNFPGQYKQLGPALVARGNRVLALTPNVKTSLQWQGVEVVPYRMNRGSSKNIHRWLGDLESKIIRAESCFDAAVKIRQFFTPDVILAHPGWGEPMFLQDVWPKARIGLYCEWYRQESQSADCFDPEFPVTEQATAVQRLWLCNLNAALHVDMANAGITPTKFQLASYPKIWRDVTSAVLFMTGLIQILCAPILTQHWKFPAT
;
A
#
# COMPACT_ATOMS: atom_id res chain seq x y z
N MET A 1 -10.54 -8.82 15.36
CA MET A 1 -9.87 -7.54 15.04
C MET A 1 -10.61 -6.86 13.91
N ASN A 2 -10.49 -5.53 13.83
CA ASN A 2 -10.97 -4.72 12.71
C ASN A 2 -9.81 -4.49 11.73
N ILE A 3 -9.97 -4.90 10.48
CA ILE A 3 -8.89 -4.85 9.48
C ILE A 3 -9.36 -4.00 8.30
N LEU A 4 -8.54 -3.04 7.87
CA LEU A 4 -8.81 -2.11 6.78
C LEU A 4 -7.84 -2.35 5.61
N PRO A 5 -8.13 -3.25 4.65
CA PRO A 5 -7.40 -3.30 3.40
C PRO A 5 -7.78 -2.14 2.48
N ILE A 6 -6.78 -1.53 1.84
CA ILE A 6 -6.97 -0.44 0.89
C ILE A 6 -6.33 -0.82 -0.44
N HIS A 7 -7.11 -0.74 -1.52
CA HIS A 7 -6.62 -1.09 -2.85
C HIS A 7 -7.42 -0.39 -3.94
N GLN A 8 -6.73 0.32 -4.85
CA GLN A 8 -7.40 1.05 -5.93
C GLN A 8 -8.27 0.16 -6.83
N ASN A 9 -7.90 -1.10 -7.02
CA ASN A 9 -8.64 -2.09 -7.82
C ASN A 9 -9.09 -3.28 -6.95
N PHE A 10 -9.71 -2.99 -5.77
CA PHE A 10 -10.17 -4.06 -4.90
C PHE A 10 -11.04 -5.08 -5.67
N PRO A 11 -10.87 -6.41 -5.45
CA PRO A 11 -10.08 -7.03 -4.37
C PRO A 11 -8.56 -7.11 -4.63
N GLY A 12 -8.05 -6.99 -5.85
CA GLY A 12 -6.62 -7.02 -6.14
C GLY A 12 -5.86 -8.11 -5.38
N GLN A 13 -4.79 -7.74 -4.67
CA GLN A 13 -3.99 -8.65 -3.84
C GLN A 13 -4.77 -9.29 -2.68
N TYR A 14 -5.89 -8.69 -2.26
CA TYR A 14 -6.70 -9.15 -1.13
C TYR A 14 -7.76 -10.19 -1.50
N LYS A 15 -7.79 -10.65 -2.78
CA LYS A 15 -8.79 -11.60 -3.29
C LYS A 15 -8.91 -12.89 -2.44
N GLN A 16 -7.79 -13.38 -1.93
CA GLN A 16 -7.77 -14.56 -1.06
C GLN A 16 -7.70 -14.17 0.42
N LEU A 17 -6.92 -13.14 0.73
CA LEU A 17 -6.68 -12.72 2.10
C LEU A 17 -7.95 -12.15 2.76
N GLY A 18 -8.73 -11.32 2.06
CA GLY A 18 -9.94 -10.72 2.60
C GLY A 18 -10.92 -11.75 3.15
N PRO A 19 -11.42 -12.70 2.33
CA PRO A 19 -12.29 -13.76 2.78
C PRO A 19 -11.68 -14.65 3.88
N ALA A 20 -10.39 -14.94 3.81
CA ALA A 20 -9.70 -15.74 4.82
C ALA A 20 -9.65 -15.05 6.19
N LEU A 21 -9.51 -13.71 6.20
CA LEU A 21 -9.57 -12.92 7.44
C LEU A 21 -10.98 -12.91 8.03
N VAL A 22 -12.01 -12.79 7.19
CA VAL A 22 -13.41 -12.87 7.61
C VAL A 22 -13.72 -14.24 8.21
N ALA A 23 -13.30 -15.32 7.55
CA ALA A 23 -13.50 -16.70 8.03
C ALA A 23 -12.85 -16.97 9.41
N ARG A 24 -11.87 -16.14 9.79
CA ARG A 24 -11.23 -16.15 11.12
C ARG A 24 -11.90 -15.26 12.16
N GLY A 25 -13.07 -14.77 11.87
CA GLY A 25 -13.86 -13.93 12.79
C GLY A 25 -13.40 -12.48 12.87
N ASN A 26 -12.61 -11.98 11.90
CA ASN A 26 -12.28 -10.58 11.84
C ASN A 26 -13.37 -9.79 11.10
N ARG A 27 -13.62 -8.56 11.53
CA ARG A 27 -14.39 -7.60 10.75
C ARG A 27 -13.46 -6.94 9.74
N VAL A 28 -13.75 -7.09 8.45
CA VAL A 28 -12.92 -6.57 7.36
C VAL A 28 -13.72 -5.55 6.57
N LEU A 29 -13.22 -4.30 6.53
CA LEU A 29 -13.78 -3.23 5.73
C LEU A 29 -12.72 -2.76 4.74
N ALA A 30 -13.00 -2.84 3.45
CA ALA A 30 -12.09 -2.43 2.39
C ALA A 30 -12.43 -1.04 1.84
N LEU A 31 -11.41 -0.22 1.62
CA LEU A 31 -11.53 1.06 0.90
C LEU A 31 -11.04 0.93 -0.53
N THR A 32 -11.82 1.41 -1.50
CA THR A 32 -11.47 1.38 -2.93
C THR A 32 -12.21 2.47 -3.73
N PRO A 33 -11.62 3.04 -4.78
CA PRO A 33 -12.35 3.90 -5.70
C PRO A 33 -13.11 3.10 -6.78
N ASN A 34 -12.93 1.78 -6.84
CA ASN A 34 -13.41 0.93 -7.94
C ASN A 34 -14.90 0.54 -7.83
N VAL A 35 -15.60 0.97 -6.79
CA VAL A 35 -17.03 0.75 -6.63
C VAL A 35 -17.78 2.07 -6.49
N LYS A 36 -19.02 2.12 -6.97
CA LYS A 36 -19.84 3.35 -6.91
C LYS A 36 -20.55 3.52 -5.58
N THR A 37 -20.94 2.41 -4.96
CA THR A 37 -21.66 2.34 -3.69
C THR A 37 -21.08 1.26 -2.81
N SER A 38 -21.32 1.36 -1.51
CA SER A 38 -20.91 0.30 -0.57
C SER A 38 -21.61 -1.01 -0.90
N LEU A 39 -20.89 -2.11 -0.75
CA LEU A 39 -21.37 -3.46 -1.02
C LEU A 39 -20.71 -4.50 -0.10
N GLN A 40 -21.23 -5.71 -0.10
CA GLN A 40 -20.60 -6.86 0.53
C GLN A 40 -19.94 -7.74 -0.53
N TRP A 41 -18.68 -8.11 -0.30
CA TRP A 41 -17.95 -9.02 -1.16
C TRP A 41 -17.31 -10.14 -0.33
N GLN A 42 -17.84 -11.36 -0.43
CA GLN A 42 -17.34 -12.54 0.30
C GLN A 42 -17.13 -12.27 1.81
N GLY A 43 -18.08 -11.56 2.44
CA GLY A 43 -18.03 -11.19 3.85
C GLY A 43 -17.20 -9.93 4.17
N VAL A 44 -16.53 -9.35 3.20
CA VAL A 44 -15.80 -8.07 3.34
C VAL A 44 -16.77 -6.92 3.06
N GLU A 45 -16.87 -5.96 3.98
CA GLU A 45 -17.56 -4.68 3.74
C GLU A 45 -16.70 -3.85 2.78
N VAL A 46 -17.22 -3.44 1.62
CA VAL A 46 -16.49 -2.63 0.64
C VAL A 46 -17.09 -1.24 0.58
N VAL A 47 -16.29 -0.23 0.86
CA VAL A 47 -16.72 1.17 0.91
C VAL A 47 -15.93 1.99 -0.12
N PRO A 48 -16.62 2.81 -0.95
CA PRO A 48 -15.95 3.66 -1.90
C PRO A 48 -15.28 4.88 -1.25
N TYR A 49 -14.11 5.24 -1.74
CA TYR A 49 -13.65 6.62 -1.69
C TYR A 49 -13.72 7.24 -3.10
N ARG A 50 -13.97 8.53 -3.19
CA ARG A 50 -14.15 9.20 -4.48
C ARG A 50 -13.11 10.29 -4.66
N MET A 51 -12.39 10.23 -5.76
CA MET A 51 -11.51 11.31 -6.18
C MET A 51 -12.35 12.46 -6.72
N ASN A 52 -12.24 13.63 -6.10
CA ASN A 52 -13.03 14.82 -6.46
C ASN A 52 -12.43 15.59 -7.66
N ARG A 53 -11.15 15.33 -7.99
CA ARG A 53 -10.45 15.96 -9.11
C ARG A 53 -9.39 15.03 -9.71
N GLY A 54 -8.93 15.33 -10.91
CA GLY A 54 -7.71 14.75 -11.50
C GLY A 54 -6.50 15.66 -11.31
N SER A 55 -5.34 15.22 -11.79
CA SER A 55 -4.11 16.01 -11.77
C SER A 55 -4.23 17.30 -12.58
N SER A 56 -3.53 18.33 -12.13
CA SER A 56 -3.49 19.66 -12.76
C SER A 56 -2.83 19.59 -14.14
N LYS A 57 -3.37 20.34 -15.11
CA LYS A 57 -2.80 20.37 -16.46
C LYS A 57 -1.46 21.13 -16.53
N ASN A 58 -1.28 22.14 -15.68
CA ASN A 58 -0.13 23.05 -15.67
C ASN A 58 0.79 22.80 -14.47
N ILE A 59 1.12 21.54 -14.21
CA ILE A 59 2.08 21.15 -13.18
C ILE A 59 3.41 20.81 -13.82
N HIS A 60 4.51 20.95 -13.08
CA HIS A 60 5.81 20.47 -13.52
C HIS A 60 5.74 18.98 -13.87
N ARG A 61 6.25 18.59 -15.04
CA ARG A 61 6.11 17.23 -15.59
C ARG A 61 6.56 16.09 -14.64
N TRP A 62 7.45 16.38 -13.70
CA TRP A 62 7.93 15.40 -12.73
C TRP A 62 7.03 15.26 -11.50
N LEU A 63 6.12 16.20 -11.26
CA LEU A 63 5.24 16.20 -10.10
C LEU A 63 3.88 15.53 -10.35
N GLY A 64 3.54 15.26 -11.61
CA GLY A 64 2.21 14.70 -11.96
C GLY A 64 1.91 13.36 -11.27
N ASP A 65 2.92 12.49 -11.16
CA ASP A 65 2.78 11.22 -10.43
C ASP A 65 2.56 11.46 -8.93
N LEU A 66 3.33 12.36 -8.31
CA LEU A 66 3.19 12.70 -6.90
C LEU A 66 1.84 13.39 -6.62
N GLU A 67 1.43 14.34 -7.46
CA GLU A 67 0.13 14.99 -7.32
C GLU A 67 -1.02 13.98 -7.39
N SER A 68 -0.97 13.05 -8.33
CA SER A 68 -1.96 11.97 -8.44
C SER A 68 -2.07 11.14 -7.16
N LYS A 69 -0.96 10.86 -6.50
CA LYS A 69 -0.91 10.13 -5.22
C LYS A 69 -1.46 10.97 -4.07
N ILE A 70 -1.16 12.26 -4.02
CA ILE A 70 -1.69 13.18 -3.00
C ILE A 70 -3.22 13.31 -3.14
N ILE A 71 -3.75 13.47 -4.36
CA ILE A 71 -5.20 13.52 -4.60
C ILE A 71 -5.89 12.26 -4.11
N ARG A 72 -5.26 11.11 -4.32
CA ARG A 72 -5.78 9.82 -3.85
C ARG A 72 -5.71 9.70 -2.34
N ALA A 73 -4.61 10.14 -1.73
CA ALA A 73 -4.45 10.19 -0.29
C ALA A 73 -5.51 11.07 0.38
N GLU A 74 -5.73 12.29 -0.12
CA GLU A 74 -6.77 13.21 0.34
C GLU A 74 -8.16 12.60 0.26
N SER A 75 -8.48 11.99 -0.89
CA SER A 75 -9.79 11.35 -1.09
C SER A 75 -10.02 10.14 -0.18
N CYS A 76 -8.96 9.38 0.08
CA CYS A 76 -8.99 8.25 1.03
C CYS A 76 -9.12 8.74 2.48
N PHE A 77 -8.41 9.82 2.83
CA PHE A 77 -8.52 10.47 4.14
C PHE A 77 -9.94 10.98 4.41
N ASP A 78 -10.58 11.66 3.46
CA ASP A 78 -11.96 12.13 3.59
C ASP A 78 -12.95 11.00 3.83
N ALA A 79 -12.76 9.87 3.16
CA ALA A 79 -13.56 8.66 3.40
C ALA A 79 -13.27 8.07 4.79
N ALA A 80 -12.02 8.02 5.19
CA ALA A 80 -11.60 7.51 6.49
C ALA A 80 -12.20 8.32 7.65
N VAL A 81 -12.22 9.65 7.55
CA VAL A 81 -12.85 10.55 8.54
C VAL A 81 -14.35 10.24 8.72
N LYS A 82 -15.06 9.90 7.64
CA LYS A 82 -16.46 9.49 7.71
C LYS A 82 -16.63 8.10 8.34
N ILE A 83 -15.78 7.17 7.94
CA ILE A 83 -15.83 5.77 8.41
C ILE A 83 -15.48 5.65 9.88
N ARG A 84 -14.61 6.48 10.43
CA ARG A 84 -14.19 6.41 11.85
C ARG A 84 -15.34 6.53 12.84
N GLN A 85 -16.51 7.02 12.42
CA GLN A 85 -17.71 7.10 13.25
C GLN A 85 -18.28 5.73 13.63
N PHE A 86 -18.03 4.70 12.81
CA PHE A 86 -18.58 3.36 13.00
C PHE A 86 -17.57 2.22 12.83
N PHE A 87 -16.32 2.55 12.41
CA PHE A 87 -15.26 1.58 12.24
C PHE A 87 -13.91 2.19 12.65
N THR A 88 -13.23 1.52 13.57
CA THR A 88 -11.85 1.84 13.97
C THR A 88 -10.99 0.62 13.70
N PRO A 89 -10.04 0.69 12.75
CA PRO A 89 -9.17 -0.43 12.43
C PRO A 89 -8.11 -0.66 13.52
N ASP A 90 -7.85 -1.92 13.83
CA ASP A 90 -6.66 -2.34 14.57
C ASP A 90 -5.45 -2.40 13.63
N VAL A 91 -5.71 -2.78 12.35
CA VAL A 91 -4.69 -2.92 11.31
C VAL A 91 -5.17 -2.32 10.00
N ILE A 92 -4.32 -1.54 9.37
CA ILE A 92 -4.47 -1.01 8.01
C ILE A 92 -3.51 -1.77 7.10
N LEU A 93 -4.00 -2.31 5.99
CA LEU A 93 -3.18 -2.98 4.99
C LEU A 93 -3.24 -2.18 3.69
N ALA A 94 -2.12 -1.69 3.21
CA ALA A 94 -2.08 -0.80 2.05
C ALA A 94 -0.82 -1.00 1.19
N HIS A 95 -0.86 -0.44 -0.01
CA HIS A 95 0.27 -0.40 -0.92
C HIS A 95 0.93 0.99 -0.87
N PRO A 96 2.25 1.09 -0.54
CA PRO A 96 2.90 2.39 -0.37
C PRO A 96 2.99 3.20 -1.68
N GLY A 97 2.99 2.50 -2.83
CA GLY A 97 3.18 3.12 -4.14
C GLY A 97 2.02 3.98 -4.63
N TRP A 98 0.82 3.89 -4.04
CA TRP A 98 -0.39 4.51 -4.60
C TRP A 98 -0.90 5.72 -3.84
N GLY A 99 -0.37 6.00 -2.65
CA GLY A 99 -0.64 7.21 -1.87
C GLY A 99 -1.74 7.10 -0.83
N GLU A 100 -2.67 6.16 -0.93
CA GLU A 100 -3.84 6.06 -0.04
C GLU A 100 -3.53 6.09 1.45
N PRO A 101 -2.49 5.39 1.96
CA PRO A 101 -2.24 5.36 3.40
C PRO A 101 -1.60 6.64 3.97
N MET A 102 -1.19 7.60 3.14
CA MET A 102 -0.35 8.75 3.49
C MET A 102 -0.84 9.53 4.72
N PHE A 103 -2.16 9.68 4.92
CA PHE A 103 -2.74 10.49 5.99
C PHE A 103 -3.60 9.68 6.96
N LEU A 104 -3.60 8.36 6.88
CA LEU A 104 -4.52 7.55 7.67
C LEU A 104 -4.11 7.43 9.13
N GLN A 105 -2.84 7.63 9.45
CA GLN A 105 -2.38 7.67 10.84
C GLN A 105 -2.95 8.88 11.60
N ASP A 106 -3.25 9.98 10.90
CA ASP A 106 -3.92 11.16 11.51
C ASP A 106 -5.38 10.86 11.87
N VAL A 107 -6.03 9.95 11.15
CA VAL A 107 -7.40 9.50 11.46
C VAL A 107 -7.41 8.45 12.58
N TRP A 108 -6.47 7.52 12.53
CA TRP A 108 -6.36 6.39 13.46
C TRP A 108 -4.93 6.24 14.01
N PRO A 109 -4.51 7.08 14.97
CA PRO A 109 -3.13 7.09 15.46
C PRO A 109 -2.67 5.78 16.12
N LYS A 110 -3.62 4.95 16.56
CA LYS A 110 -3.35 3.67 17.22
C LYS A 110 -3.38 2.48 16.26
N ALA A 111 -3.86 2.67 15.04
CA ALA A 111 -3.92 1.62 14.04
C ALA A 111 -2.50 1.26 13.58
N ARG A 112 -2.24 -0.04 13.42
CA ARG A 112 -0.96 -0.53 12.90
C ARG A 112 -1.02 -0.55 11.38
N ILE A 113 0.05 -0.14 10.73
CA ILE A 113 0.13 -0.08 9.27
C ILE A 113 1.03 -1.19 8.76
N GLY A 114 0.46 -2.10 7.97
CA GLY A 114 1.15 -3.11 7.19
C GLY A 114 1.21 -2.71 5.72
N LEU A 115 2.41 -2.68 5.15
CA LEU A 115 2.61 -2.29 3.75
C LEU A 115 2.91 -3.50 2.86
N TYR A 116 2.25 -3.56 1.70
CA TYR A 116 2.62 -4.45 0.62
C TYR A 116 3.69 -3.77 -0.25
N CYS A 117 4.95 -4.07 0.04
CA CYS A 117 6.13 -3.45 -0.56
C CYS A 117 6.50 -4.16 -1.85
N GLU A 118 5.89 -3.76 -2.97
CA GLU A 118 6.08 -4.43 -4.25
C GLU A 118 7.39 -4.04 -4.91
N TRP A 119 7.74 -2.75 -4.93
CA TRP A 119 8.92 -2.28 -5.62
C TRP A 119 9.43 -0.93 -5.10
N TYR A 120 10.74 -0.85 -4.90
CA TYR A 120 11.45 0.41 -4.71
C TYR A 120 12.37 0.65 -5.91
N ARG A 121 12.26 1.78 -6.58
CA ARG A 121 12.97 2.05 -7.81
C ARG A 121 14.45 2.35 -7.53
N GLN A 122 15.34 1.61 -8.18
CA GLN A 122 16.78 1.81 -8.11
C GLN A 122 17.34 2.05 -9.51
N GLU A 123 18.37 2.87 -9.62
CA GLU A 123 19.02 3.17 -10.90
C GLU A 123 19.57 1.90 -11.58
N SER A 124 20.23 1.03 -10.81
CA SER A 124 20.82 -0.21 -11.31
C SER A 124 19.81 -1.34 -11.62
N GLN A 125 18.58 -1.20 -11.14
CA GLN A 125 17.52 -2.21 -11.26
C GLN A 125 16.23 -1.60 -11.80
N SER A 126 16.30 -0.42 -12.40
CA SER A 126 15.14 0.22 -12.98
C SER A 126 14.62 -0.63 -14.13
N ALA A 127 13.33 -0.96 -14.10
CA ALA A 127 12.65 -1.59 -15.23
C ALA A 127 12.79 -0.77 -16.51
N ASP A 128 12.96 0.55 -16.36
CA ASP A 128 13.14 1.50 -17.47
C ASP A 128 14.53 1.38 -18.10
N CYS A 129 15.53 0.75 -17.43
CA CYS A 129 16.89 0.54 -17.92
C CYS A 129 17.23 -0.95 -18.15
N PHE A 130 16.27 -1.85 -17.96
CA PHE A 130 16.50 -3.29 -18.00
C PHE A 130 16.75 -3.80 -19.43
N ASP A 131 16.06 -3.22 -20.40
CA ASP A 131 16.15 -3.67 -21.80
C ASP A 131 16.94 -2.67 -22.64
N PRO A 132 18.15 -3.02 -23.13
CA PRO A 132 18.94 -2.15 -23.98
C PRO A 132 18.30 -1.86 -25.35
N GLU A 133 17.31 -2.66 -25.78
CA GLU A 133 16.54 -2.39 -27.01
C GLU A 133 15.58 -1.19 -26.85
N PHE A 134 15.23 -0.86 -25.60
CA PHE A 134 14.35 0.29 -25.27
C PHE A 134 15.10 1.31 -24.40
N PRO A 135 16.11 2.00 -24.95
CA PRO A 135 16.86 2.98 -24.16
C PRO A 135 15.97 4.13 -23.71
N VAL A 136 16.09 4.51 -22.44
CA VAL A 136 15.41 5.69 -21.91
C VAL A 136 15.91 6.92 -22.64
N THR A 137 15.03 7.61 -23.36
CA THR A 137 15.37 8.78 -24.17
C THR A 137 15.84 9.99 -23.36
N GLU A 138 15.61 10.01 -22.05
CA GLU A 138 15.99 11.10 -21.14
C GLU A 138 16.92 10.62 -20.01
N GLN A 139 18.01 9.93 -20.31
CA GLN A 139 18.96 9.41 -19.31
C GLN A 139 19.45 10.47 -18.33
N ALA A 140 19.69 11.70 -18.81
CA ALA A 140 20.21 12.79 -17.97
C ALA A 140 19.32 13.19 -16.79
N THR A 141 18.00 12.89 -16.85
CA THR A 141 17.04 13.23 -15.79
C THR A 141 16.36 12.00 -15.18
N ALA A 142 16.74 10.81 -15.59
CA ALA A 142 16.13 9.56 -15.13
C ALA A 142 16.30 9.35 -13.61
N VAL A 143 17.51 9.62 -13.11
CA VAL A 143 17.84 9.48 -11.68
C VAL A 143 16.99 10.41 -10.82
N GLN A 144 16.87 11.68 -11.20
CA GLN A 144 16.04 12.67 -10.48
C GLN A 144 14.56 12.26 -10.45
N ARG A 145 14.05 11.72 -11.55
CA ARG A 145 12.68 11.17 -11.60
C ARG A 145 12.51 9.98 -10.68
N LEU A 146 13.50 9.06 -10.59
CA LEU A 146 13.46 7.93 -9.66
C LEU A 146 13.36 8.38 -8.20
N TRP A 147 14.11 9.42 -7.81
CA TRP A 147 14.00 9.99 -6.45
C TRP A 147 12.59 10.46 -6.14
N LEU A 148 11.96 11.18 -7.06
CA LEU A 148 10.59 11.65 -6.88
C LEU A 148 9.57 10.50 -6.85
N CYS A 149 9.74 9.47 -7.67
CA CYS A 149 8.88 8.28 -7.62
C CYS A 149 8.99 7.54 -6.27
N ASN A 150 10.18 7.53 -5.67
CA ASN A 150 10.42 6.88 -4.38
C ASN A 150 9.98 7.72 -3.17
N LEU A 151 9.79 9.04 -3.33
CA LEU A 151 9.40 9.93 -2.24
C LEU A 151 8.12 9.45 -1.53
N ASN A 152 7.14 9.00 -2.31
CA ASN A 152 5.91 8.45 -1.77
C ASN A 152 6.14 7.18 -0.93
N ALA A 153 7.00 6.27 -1.41
CA ALA A 153 7.36 5.07 -0.64
C ALA A 153 8.10 5.43 0.66
N ALA A 154 8.98 6.45 0.61
CA ALA A 154 9.71 6.95 1.78
C ALA A 154 8.76 7.44 2.88
N LEU A 155 7.76 8.24 2.53
CA LEU A 155 6.76 8.75 3.47
C LEU A 155 5.98 7.63 4.19
N HIS A 156 5.75 6.51 3.51
CA HIS A 156 4.97 5.42 4.10
C HIS A 156 5.79 4.49 4.98
N VAL A 157 7.07 4.30 4.68
CA VAL A 157 7.92 3.37 5.44
C VAL A 157 8.12 3.84 6.87
N ASP A 158 8.27 5.14 7.09
CA ASP A 158 8.43 5.70 8.45
C ASP A 158 7.20 5.50 9.34
N MET A 159 6.01 5.38 8.73
CA MET A 159 4.75 5.12 9.45
C MET A 159 4.45 3.63 9.61
N ALA A 160 5.14 2.75 8.87
CA ALA A 160 4.80 1.34 8.81
C ALA A 160 5.29 0.57 10.04
N ASN A 161 4.43 -0.30 10.56
CA ASN A 161 4.80 -1.25 11.60
C ASN A 161 5.37 -2.55 11.01
N ALA A 162 5.02 -2.86 9.76
CA ALA A 162 5.53 -4.02 9.03
C ALA A 162 5.45 -3.83 7.52
N GLY A 163 6.33 -4.53 6.80
CA GLY A 163 6.30 -4.63 5.35
C GLY A 163 6.30 -6.08 4.87
N ILE A 164 5.61 -6.34 3.77
CA ILE A 164 5.60 -7.63 3.09
C ILE A 164 6.06 -7.41 1.66
N THR A 165 6.97 -8.25 1.18
CA THR A 165 7.42 -8.24 -0.22
C THR A 165 7.16 -9.58 -0.90
N PRO A 166 6.82 -9.61 -2.19
CA PRO A 166 6.53 -10.86 -2.90
C PRO A 166 7.75 -11.76 -3.10
N THR A 167 8.94 -11.19 -3.27
CA THR A 167 10.16 -11.93 -3.58
C THR A 167 11.40 -11.33 -2.91
N LYS A 168 12.47 -12.11 -2.80
CA LYS A 168 13.78 -11.63 -2.33
C LYS A 168 14.37 -10.54 -3.25
N PHE A 169 14.11 -10.63 -4.53
CA PHE A 169 14.54 -9.63 -5.51
C PHE A 169 13.87 -8.28 -5.23
N GLN A 170 12.56 -8.28 -5.01
CA GLN A 170 11.82 -7.05 -4.65
C GLN A 170 12.24 -6.51 -3.29
N LEU A 171 12.47 -7.38 -2.28
CA LEU A 171 13.01 -6.97 -0.99
C LEU A 171 14.37 -6.29 -1.15
N ALA A 172 15.25 -6.84 -1.99
CA ALA A 172 16.58 -6.29 -2.24
C ALA A 172 16.54 -4.90 -2.90
N SER A 173 15.43 -4.52 -3.56
CA SER A 173 15.27 -3.19 -4.13
C SER A 173 15.15 -2.08 -3.05
N TYR A 174 14.66 -2.42 -1.86
CA TYR A 174 14.48 -1.45 -0.78
C TYR A 174 15.80 -1.09 -0.09
N PRO A 175 15.98 0.16 0.38
CA PRO A 175 17.15 0.56 1.16
C PRO A 175 17.37 -0.34 2.39
N LYS A 176 18.64 -0.60 2.74
CA LYS A 176 18.99 -1.51 3.84
C LYS A 176 18.32 -1.10 5.15
N ILE A 177 18.31 0.19 5.47
CA ILE A 177 17.70 0.71 6.70
C ILE A 177 16.21 0.34 6.81
N TRP A 178 15.48 0.29 5.70
CA TRP A 178 14.07 -0.09 5.70
C TRP A 178 13.88 -1.60 5.82
N ARG A 179 14.79 -2.39 5.21
CA ARG A 179 14.77 -3.86 5.33
C ARG A 179 15.05 -4.32 6.76
N ASP A 180 15.86 -3.57 7.50
CA ASP A 180 16.26 -3.91 8.86
C ASP A 180 15.19 -3.49 9.90
N VAL A 181 14.46 -2.39 9.65
CA VAL A 181 13.40 -1.86 10.53
C VAL A 181 12.06 -2.54 10.27
N THR A 182 11.72 -2.79 9.01
CA THR A 182 10.53 -3.56 8.67
C THR A 182 10.87 -5.04 8.86
N SER A 183 10.15 -5.73 9.73
CA SER A 183 10.16 -7.20 9.77
C SER A 183 9.61 -7.70 8.42
N ALA A 184 10.46 -7.64 7.39
CA ALA A 184 10.09 -8.01 6.04
C ALA A 184 9.85 -9.53 6.00
N VAL A 185 8.60 -9.91 6.02
CA VAL A 185 8.22 -11.31 5.81
C VAL A 185 8.16 -11.52 4.31
N LEU A 186 9.04 -12.39 3.82
CA LEU A 186 9.11 -12.73 2.42
C LEU A 186 8.00 -13.73 2.09
N PHE A 187 7.07 -13.35 1.22
CA PHE A 187 6.09 -14.27 0.65
C PHE A 187 6.20 -14.30 -0.88
N MET A 188 6.35 -15.47 -1.44
CA MET A 188 6.12 -15.66 -2.87
C MET A 188 4.62 -15.62 -3.15
N THR A 189 4.21 -14.83 -4.12
CA THR A 189 2.80 -14.53 -4.43
C THR A 189 1.87 -15.73 -4.63
N GLY A 190 2.40 -16.92 -4.94
CA GLY A 190 1.62 -18.15 -5.05
C GLY A 190 1.43 -18.94 -3.75
N LEU A 191 2.25 -18.68 -2.72
CA LEU A 191 2.23 -19.38 -1.42
C LEU A 191 1.52 -18.60 -0.32
N ILE A 192 1.21 -17.33 -0.54
CA ILE A 192 0.49 -16.47 0.41
C ILE A 192 -0.85 -17.10 0.84
N GLN A 193 -1.49 -17.85 -0.05
CA GLN A 193 -2.79 -18.47 0.19
C GLN A 193 -2.76 -19.56 1.28
N ILE A 194 -1.64 -20.25 1.45
CA ILE A 194 -1.52 -21.40 2.36
C ILE A 194 -0.82 -21.03 3.67
N LEU A 195 0.13 -20.10 3.62
CA LEU A 195 1.03 -19.80 4.74
C LEU A 195 0.59 -18.57 5.59
N CYS A 196 -0.18 -17.63 5.04
CA CYS A 196 -0.64 -16.47 5.81
C CYS A 196 -1.59 -16.84 6.95
N ALA A 197 -2.27 -17.96 6.84
CA ALA A 197 -3.23 -18.38 7.84
C ALA A 197 -2.61 -18.62 9.24
N PRO A 198 -1.50 -19.37 9.42
CA PRO A 198 -0.86 -19.57 10.71
C PRO A 198 0.21 -18.50 11.07
N ILE A 199 0.89 -17.93 10.09
CA ILE A 199 2.09 -17.10 10.31
C ILE A 199 1.73 -15.69 10.80
N LEU A 200 0.64 -15.12 10.36
CA LEU A 200 0.15 -13.83 10.88
C LEU A 200 -0.17 -13.92 12.39
N THR A 201 -0.49 -15.09 12.89
CA THR A 201 -0.79 -15.30 14.32
C THR A 201 0.45 -15.65 15.16
N GLN A 202 1.52 -16.21 14.57
CA GLN A 202 2.69 -16.68 15.32
C GLN A 202 3.89 -15.73 15.29
N HIS A 203 4.08 -14.94 14.23
CA HIS A 203 5.24 -14.05 14.09
C HIS A 203 4.94 -12.56 14.28
N TRP A 204 3.68 -12.17 14.28
CA TRP A 204 3.30 -10.82 14.70
C TRP A 204 3.22 -10.72 16.22
N LYS A 205 4.30 -11.07 16.90
CA LYS A 205 4.52 -10.62 18.27
C LYS A 205 4.91 -9.16 18.20
N PHE A 206 3.92 -8.32 18.36
CA PHE A 206 4.13 -6.90 18.55
C PHE A 206 4.91 -6.70 19.85
N PRO A 207 5.97 -5.89 19.90
CA PRO A 207 6.58 -5.54 21.17
C PRO A 207 5.49 -4.97 22.07
N ALA A 208 5.44 -5.44 23.30
CA ALA A 208 4.62 -4.85 24.35
C ALA A 208 5.04 -3.37 24.49
N THR A 209 4.07 -2.48 24.48
CA THR A 209 4.25 -1.04 24.74
C THR A 209 4.88 -0.82 26.08
#